data_8fafdb98fae1749f6b58e51787f3d5ea
#
_entry.id   8fafdb98fae1749f6b58e51787f3d5ea
#
_cell.length_a   1.000
_cell.length_b   1.000
_cell.length_c   1.000
_cell.angle_alpha   90.00
_cell.angle_beta   90.00
_cell.angle_gamma   90.00
#
_symmetry.space_group_name_H-M   'P 1'
#
loop_
_entity.id
_entity.type
_entity.pdbx_description
1 polymer ?
#
loop_
_entity_poly.entity_id
_entity_poly.type
_entity_poly.pdbx_seq_one_letter_code
_entity_poly.pdbx_strand_id
1 'polypeptide(L)'
;DLTQAETSQSAFVANLDRWEELYAAPKFGNDKHKGSRVVPKMVRKQAEWRCPALSEPFLSTPQLYEVKPMTFEDVPRAKQNALILNMQFNTQLNKVDLVDKIVRSVVKNGTSVIRLGWEYREEKVKETK
;
A
#
# COMPACT_ATOMS: atom_id res chain seq x y z
N ASP A 1 -2.05 0.66 -30.59
CA ASP A 1 -2.37 1.12 -29.21
C ASP A 1 -1.65 0.32 -28.13
N LEU A 2 -1.63 -1.02 -28.16
CA LEU A 2 -0.87 -1.86 -27.20
C LEU A 2 0.65 -1.68 -27.36
N THR A 3 1.15 -1.70 -28.58
CA THR A 3 2.59 -1.52 -28.90
C THR A 3 3.12 -0.14 -28.47
N GLN A 4 2.30 0.89 -28.54
CA GLN A 4 2.67 2.23 -28.07
C GLN A 4 2.68 2.31 -26.53
N ALA A 5 1.78 1.59 -25.88
CA ALA A 5 1.76 1.46 -24.43
C ALA A 5 2.96 0.64 -23.92
N GLU A 6 3.33 -0.44 -24.61
CA GLU A 6 4.50 -1.26 -24.27
C GLU A 6 5.81 -0.47 -24.37
N THR A 7 5.95 0.41 -25.36
CA THR A 7 7.16 1.22 -25.53
C THR A 7 7.33 2.23 -24.36
N SER A 8 6.27 2.86 -23.93
CA SER A 8 6.30 3.77 -22.77
C SER A 8 6.50 3.01 -21.45
N GLN A 9 5.98 1.79 -21.34
CA GLN A 9 6.12 0.94 -20.18
C GLN A 9 7.54 0.39 -20.03
N SER A 10 8.25 0.07 -21.12
CA SER A 10 9.61 -0.45 -21.05
C SER A 10 10.59 0.52 -20.38
N ALA A 11 10.50 1.81 -20.68
CA ALA A 11 11.29 2.85 -20.02
C ALA A 11 10.98 2.99 -18.53
N PHE A 12 9.70 2.81 -18.15
CA PHE A 12 9.28 2.84 -16.76
C PHE A 12 9.79 1.60 -15.99
N VAL A 13 9.72 0.41 -16.57
CA VAL A 13 10.23 -0.83 -15.97
C VAL A 13 11.74 -0.73 -15.73
N ALA A 14 12.52 -0.22 -16.69
CA ALA A 14 13.95 -0.01 -16.52
C ALA A 14 14.27 0.95 -15.35
N ASN A 15 13.43 1.97 -15.15
CA ASN A 15 13.57 2.86 -14.00
C ASN A 15 13.21 2.18 -12.68
N LEU A 16 12.20 1.30 -12.66
CA LEU A 16 11.83 0.53 -11.46
C LEU A 16 12.98 -0.36 -11.00
N ASP A 17 13.60 -1.09 -11.92
CA ASP A 17 14.77 -1.95 -11.62
C ASP A 17 15.91 -1.12 -11.02
N ARG A 18 16.18 0.04 -11.60
CA ARG A 18 17.21 0.96 -11.07
C ARG A 18 16.86 1.49 -9.68
N TRP A 19 15.59 1.80 -9.42
CA TRP A 19 15.16 2.27 -8.08
C TRP A 19 15.25 1.15 -7.05
N GLU A 20 14.95 -0.08 -7.43
CA GLU A 20 15.09 -1.23 -6.55
C GLU A 20 16.57 -1.49 -6.20
N GLU A 21 17.48 -1.40 -7.17
CA GLU A 21 18.92 -1.46 -6.93
C GLU A 21 19.39 -0.36 -5.97
N LEU A 22 18.95 0.88 -6.17
CA LEU A 22 19.30 2.01 -5.29
C LEU A 22 18.74 1.81 -3.86
N TYR A 23 17.54 1.26 -3.74
CA TYR A 23 16.95 0.94 -2.45
C TYR A 23 17.68 -0.19 -1.72
N ALA A 24 18.06 -1.23 -2.44
CA ALA A 24 18.83 -2.35 -1.90
C ALA A 24 20.28 -1.93 -1.55
N ALA A 25 20.80 -0.92 -2.26
CA ALA A 25 22.17 -0.44 -2.17
C ALA A 25 23.16 -1.62 -2.13
N PRO A 26 23.24 -2.43 -3.21
CA PRO A 26 24.23 -3.47 -3.30
C PRO A 26 25.60 -2.84 -3.20
N LYS A 27 26.56 -3.59 -2.68
CA LYS A 27 27.94 -3.12 -2.60
C LYS A 27 28.46 -2.88 -4.03
N PHE A 28 28.44 -1.63 -4.46
CA PHE A 28 29.17 -1.23 -5.66
C PHE A 28 30.66 -1.30 -5.31
N GLY A 29 31.34 -2.31 -5.75
CA GLY A 29 32.75 -2.40 -5.46
C GLY A 29 33.47 -3.37 -6.36
N ASN A 30 34.20 -2.83 -7.30
CA ASN A 30 35.43 -3.48 -7.74
C ASN A 30 36.31 -3.63 -6.52
N ASP A 31 36.80 -4.84 -6.23
CA ASP A 31 37.62 -5.22 -5.08
C ASP A 31 38.99 -4.47 -4.95
N LYS A 32 39.17 -3.44 -5.75
CA LYS A 32 40.42 -2.64 -5.80
C LYS A 32 40.47 -1.44 -4.85
N HIS A 33 39.33 -1.11 -4.18
CA HIS A 33 39.32 -0.02 -3.21
C HIS A 33 39.87 -0.48 -1.84
N LYS A 34 41.02 0.06 -1.46
CA LYS A 34 41.64 -0.09 -0.13
C LYS A 34 40.95 0.70 0.99
N GLY A 35 39.71 1.18 0.76
CA GLY A 35 38.95 2.01 1.70
C GLY A 35 37.86 1.26 2.47
N SER A 36 37.06 2.01 3.23
CA SER A 36 35.92 1.49 3.98
C SER A 36 34.90 0.83 3.07
N ARG A 37 34.46 -0.39 3.43
CA ARG A 37 33.43 -1.14 2.70
C ARG A 37 32.01 -0.80 3.14
N VAL A 38 31.82 0.27 3.91
CA VAL A 38 30.51 0.69 4.42
C VAL A 38 29.78 1.49 3.34
N VAL A 39 28.67 0.95 2.85
CA VAL A 39 27.77 1.65 1.92
C VAL A 39 26.56 2.17 2.70
N PRO A 40 26.42 3.48 2.89
CA PRO A 40 25.25 4.04 3.58
C PRO A 40 24.00 3.91 2.70
N LYS A 41 22.96 3.26 3.23
CA LYS A 41 21.67 3.07 2.52
C LYS A 41 20.78 4.32 2.63
N MET A 42 21.21 5.43 2.04
CA MET A 42 20.55 6.72 2.18
C MET A 42 19.13 6.73 1.59
N VAL A 43 18.93 6.11 0.42
CA VAL A 43 17.62 6.01 -0.23
C VAL A 43 16.64 5.23 0.64
N ARG A 44 17.08 4.09 1.18
CA ARG A 44 16.27 3.29 2.10
C ARG A 44 15.90 4.06 3.37
N LYS A 45 16.83 4.79 3.95
CA LYS A 45 16.58 5.62 5.12
C LYS A 45 15.50 6.68 4.85
N GLN A 46 15.56 7.34 3.70
CA GLN A 46 14.57 8.33 3.30
C GLN A 46 13.19 7.69 3.03
N ALA A 47 13.16 6.51 2.40
CA ALA A 47 11.92 5.78 2.17
C ALA A 47 11.25 5.37 3.49
N GLU A 48 12.02 4.81 4.43
CA GLU A 48 11.51 4.40 5.75
C GLU A 48 10.98 5.60 6.57
N TRP A 49 11.54 6.79 6.41
CA TRP A 49 11.03 7.99 7.07
C TRP A 49 9.73 8.52 6.45
N ARG A 50 9.52 8.31 5.16
CA ARG A 50 8.28 8.71 4.47
C ARG A 50 7.10 7.80 4.78
N CYS A 51 7.35 6.52 5.05
CA CYS A 51 6.28 5.56 5.32
C CYS A 51 5.36 5.97 6.47
N PRO A 52 5.83 6.35 7.68
CA PRO A 52 4.98 6.80 8.77
C PRO A 52 4.17 8.05 8.42
N ALA A 53 4.80 9.04 7.79
CA ALA A 53 4.13 10.29 7.42
C ALA A 53 2.99 10.08 6.43
N LEU A 54 3.14 9.14 5.49
CA LEU A 54 2.11 8.80 4.52
C LEU A 54 1.02 7.87 5.09
N SER A 55 1.35 7.05 6.08
CA SER A 55 0.39 6.14 6.70
C SER A 55 -0.47 6.81 7.78
N GLU A 56 0.04 7.85 8.43
CA GLU A 56 -0.63 8.56 9.51
C GLU A 56 -2.07 9.00 9.18
N PRO A 57 -2.39 9.65 8.04
CA PRO A 57 -3.75 10.07 7.73
C PRO A 57 -4.75 8.91 7.66
N PHE A 58 -4.30 7.73 7.24
CA PHE A 58 -5.14 6.54 7.12
C PHE A 58 -5.31 5.80 8.44
N LEU A 59 -4.33 5.85 9.33
CA LEU A 59 -4.34 5.12 10.58
C LEU A 59 -4.94 5.93 11.74
N SER A 60 -4.76 7.25 11.74
CA SER A 60 -5.24 8.14 12.82
C SER A 60 -6.77 8.31 12.81
N THR A 61 -7.40 8.18 11.64
CA THR A 61 -8.84 8.42 11.49
C THR A 61 -9.63 7.12 11.65
N PRO A 62 -10.55 7.01 12.62
CA PRO A 62 -11.40 5.84 12.79
C PRO A 62 -12.47 5.72 11.69
N GLN A 63 -12.88 6.84 11.11
CA GLN A 63 -13.84 6.92 10.01
C GLN A 63 -13.14 7.34 8.73
N LEU A 64 -12.64 6.35 7.97
CA LEU A 64 -11.94 6.59 6.72
C LEU A 64 -12.90 6.73 5.54
N TYR A 65 -14.02 6.02 5.59
CA TYR A 65 -15.00 5.96 4.51
C TYR A 65 -16.21 6.84 4.81
N GLU A 66 -16.53 7.73 3.88
CA GLU A 66 -17.75 8.52 3.86
C GLU A 66 -18.59 8.08 2.66
N VAL A 67 -19.85 7.72 2.89
CA VAL A 67 -20.79 7.39 1.84
C VAL A 67 -21.75 8.55 1.65
N LYS A 68 -21.73 9.15 0.46
CA LYS A 68 -22.62 10.28 0.12
C LYS A 68 -23.93 9.74 -0.46
N PRO A 69 -25.08 10.17 0.06
CA PRO A 69 -26.37 9.80 -0.51
C PRO A 69 -26.57 10.48 -1.86
N MET A 70 -27.20 9.79 -2.81
CA MET A 70 -27.57 10.38 -4.11
C MET A 70 -28.94 11.05 -4.06
N THR A 71 -29.87 10.52 -3.25
CA THR A 71 -31.22 11.02 -3.06
C THR A 71 -31.48 11.30 -1.58
N PHE A 72 -32.48 12.13 -1.29
CA PHE A 72 -32.83 12.45 0.09
C PHE A 72 -33.30 11.21 0.90
N GLU A 73 -33.91 10.27 0.23
CA GLU A 73 -34.39 9.02 0.83
C GLU A 73 -33.23 8.06 1.20
N ASP A 74 -32.07 8.21 0.55
CA ASP A 74 -30.90 7.36 0.79
C ASP A 74 -30.04 7.81 1.98
N VAL A 75 -30.32 8.96 2.57
CA VAL A 75 -29.53 9.51 3.70
C VAL A 75 -29.35 8.51 4.85
N PRO A 76 -30.42 7.84 5.37
CA PRO A 76 -30.26 6.87 6.44
C PRO A 76 -29.45 5.63 6.02
N ARG A 77 -29.64 5.16 4.78
CA ARG A 77 -28.90 4.03 4.22
C ARG A 77 -27.43 4.35 4.02
N ALA A 78 -27.11 5.55 3.52
CA ALA A 78 -25.74 6.00 3.35
C ALA A 78 -24.96 6.04 4.67
N LYS A 79 -25.59 6.54 5.74
CA LYS A 79 -25.01 6.52 7.08
C LYS A 79 -24.75 5.10 7.59
N GLN A 80 -25.71 4.20 7.40
CA GLN A 80 -25.57 2.81 7.79
C GLN A 80 -24.46 2.10 7.00
N ASN A 81 -24.38 2.31 5.70
CA ASN A 81 -23.31 1.76 4.86
C ASN A 81 -21.95 2.30 5.26
N ALA A 82 -21.82 3.58 5.58
CA ALA A 82 -20.57 4.16 6.07
C ALA A 82 -20.12 3.51 7.38
N LEU A 83 -21.04 3.27 8.33
CA LEU A 83 -20.74 2.58 9.58
C LEU A 83 -20.26 1.14 9.34
N ILE A 84 -20.96 0.39 8.48
CA ILE A 84 -20.61 -0.99 8.14
C ILE A 84 -19.22 -1.04 7.50
N LEU A 85 -18.95 -0.20 6.50
CA LEU A 85 -17.65 -0.16 5.82
C LEU A 85 -16.51 0.17 6.78
N ASN A 86 -16.68 1.18 7.63
CA ASN A 86 -15.67 1.55 8.63
C ASN A 86 -15.46 0.44 9.67
N MET A 87 -16.53 -0.23 10.11
CA MET A 87 -16.43 -1.36 11.02
C MET A 87 -15.66 -2.53 10.37
N GLN A 88 -16.03 -2.93 9.15
CA GLN A 88 -15.35 -4.01 8.44
C GLN A 88 -13.87 -3.69 8.20
N PHE A 89 -13.55 -2.46 7.83
CA PHE A 89 -12.18 -2.03 7.60
C PHE A 89 -11.34 -2.03 8.88
N ASN A 90 -11.93 -1.66 10.01
CA ASN A 90 -11.21 -1.60 11.29
C ASN A 90 -11.12 -2.95 12.00
N THR A 91 -12.10 -3.85 11.82
CA THR A 91 -12.19 -5.11 12.57
C THR A 91 -11.86 -6.35 11.77
N GLN A 92 -12.30 -6.43 10.52
CA GLN A 92 -12.13 -7.62 9.68
C GLN A 92 -10.85 -7.60 8.84
N LEU A 93 -10.45 -6.40 8.41
CA LEU A 93 -9.19 -6.21 7.70
C LEU A 93 -8.09 -5.81 8.69
N ASN A 94 -6.90 -6.38 8.52
CA ASN A 94 -5.74 -5.86 9.24
C ASN A 94 -5.31 -4.52 8.65
N LYS A 95 -5.99 -3.45 9.09
CA LYS A 95 -5.84 -2.08 8.59
C LYS A 95 -4.36 -1.65 8.54
N VAL A 96 -3.62 -1.95 9.60
CA VAL A 96 -2.21 -1.52 9.72
C VAL A 96 -1.35 -2.21 8.67
N ASP A 97 -1.47 -3.52 8.53
CA ASP A 97 -0.69 -4.30 7.56
C ASP A 97 -1.04 -3.93 6.11
N LEU A 98 -2.34 -3.72 5.84
CA LEU A 98 -2.81 -3.30 4.53
C LEU A 98 -2.24 -1.93 4.14
N VAL A 99 -2.37 -0.94 5.03
CA VAL A 99 -1.87 0.43 4.79
C VAL A 99 -0.35 0.44 4.66
N ASP A 100 0.37 -0.30 5.51
CA ASP A 100 1.84 -0.40 5.43
C ASP A 100 2.29 -0.98 4.08
N LYS A 101 1.66 -2.05 3.61
CA LYS A 101 1.97 -2.65 2.30
C LYS A 101 1.72 -1.69 1.15
N ILE A 102 0.59 -0.97 1.17
CA ILE A 102 0.25 0.02 0.15
C ILE A 102 1.27 1.16 0.15
N VAL A 103 1.54 1.74 1.31
CA VAL A 103 2.45 2.88 1.45
C VAL A 103 3.87 2.49 1.05
N ARG A 104 4.37 1.32 1.46
CA ARG A 104 5.69 0.83 1.05
C ARG A 104 5.79 0.63 -0.46
N SER A 105 4.74 0.09 -1.08
CA SER A 105 4.70 -0.07 -2.54
C SER A 105 4.71 1.29 -3.24
N VAL A 106 3.91 2.25 -2.78
CA VAL A 106 3.88 3.61 -3.33
C VAL A 106 5.21 4.33 -3.17
N VAL A 107 5.85 4.22 -2.01
CA VAL A 107 7.14 4.87 -1.75
C VAL A 107 8.27 4.28 -2.60
N LYS A 108 8.24 2.95 -2.85
CA LYS A 108 9.27 2.28 -3.67
C LYS A 108 9.03 2.43 -5.17
N ASN A 109 7.79 2.19 -5.61
CA ASN A 109 7.46 2.00 -7.02
C ASN A 109 6.63 3.16 -7.60
N GLY A 110 6.23 4.13 -6.76
CA GLY A 110 5.37 5.24 -7.16
C GLY A 110 3.89 4.88 -7.29
N THR A 111 3.56 3.60 -7.41
CA THR A 111 2.18 3.12 -7.58
C THR A 111 1.92 1.88 -6.74
N SER A 112 0.65 1.68 -6.38
CA SER A 112 0.16 0.47 -5.74
C SER A 112 -1.16 0.05 -6.37
N VAL A 113 -1.31 -1.24 -6.65
CA VAL A 113 -2.54 -1.80 -7.21
C VAL A 113 -3.18 -2.70 -6.16
N ILE A 114 -4.43 -2.40 -5.83
CA ILE A 114 -5.23 -3.17 -4.89
C ILE A 114 -6.33 -3.90 -5.68
N ARG A 115 -6.39 -5.22 -5.54
CA ARG A 115 -7.48 -6.01 -6.08
C ARG A 115 -8.44 -6.36 -4.96
N LEU A 116 -9.70 -5.96 -5.11
CA LEU A 116 -10.78 -6.37 -4.23
C LEU A 116 -11.46 -7.62 -4.82
N GLY A 117 -11.66 -8.63 -3.98
CA GLY A 117 -12.39 -9.82 -4.30
C GLY A 117 -13.49 -10.05 -3.28
N TRP A 118 -14.54 -10.75 -3.68
CA TRP A 118 -15.59 -11.19 -2.80
C TRP A 118 -15.42 -12.68 -2.55
N GLU A 119 -15.33 -13.10 -1.26
CA GLU A 119 -15.25 -14.49 -0.85
C GLU A 119 -16.41 -14.80 0.10
N TYR A 120 -17.16 -15.83 -0.20
CA TYR A 120 -18.20 -16.32 0.69
C TYR A 120 -17.59 -17.36 1.66
N ARG A 121 -17.63 -17.08 2.95
CA ARG A 121 -17.10 -17.97 3.99
C ARG A 121 -18.19 -18.33 4.98
N GLU A 122 -18.45 -19.62 5.14
CA GLU A 122 -19.32 -20.16 6.17
C GLU A 122 -18.48 -20.69 7.34
N GLU A 123 -18.67 -20.17 8.53
CA GLU A 123 -18.14 -20.75 9.77
C GLU A 123 -19.26 -21.49 10.50
N LYS A 124 -19.09 -22.81 10.66
CA LYS A 124 -19.96 -23.63 11.51
C LYS A 124 -19.55 -23.40 12.97
N VAL A 125 -20.30 -22.56 13.69
CA VAL A 125 -20.15 -22.42 15.14
C VAL A 125 -20.69 -23.69 15.81
N LYS A 126 -19.83 -24.45 16.47
CA LYS A 126 -20.26 -25.53 17.34
C LYS A 126 -20.81 -24.93 18.62
N GLU A 127 -22.13 -24.93 18.77
CA GLU A 127 -22.75 -24.65 20.07
C GLU A 127 -22.34 -25.77 21.05
N THR A 128 -21.51 -25.42 22.01
CA THR A 128 -21.25 -26.26 23.19
C THR A 128 -22.46 -26.11 24.11
N LYS A 129 -23.26 -27.19 24.21
CA LYS A 129 -24.30 -27.31 25.26
C LYS A 129 -23.66 -27.55 26.60
#